data_a8e7da74f4d9b2f9bc374ce802401d87
#
_entry.id   a8e7da74f4d9b2f9bc374ce802401d87
#
_cell.length_a   1.000
_cell.length_b   1.000
_cell.length_c   1.000
_cell.angle_alpha   90.00
_cell.angle_beta   90.00
_cell.angle_gamma   90.00
#
_symmetry.space_group_name_H-M   'P 1'
#
loop_
_entity.id
_entity.type
_entity.pdbx_description
1 polymer ?
#
loop_
_entity_poly.entity_id
_entity_poly.type
_entity_poly.pdbx_seq_one_letter_code
_entity_poly.pdbx_strand_id
1 'polypeptide(L)'
;MIKSRGLRHINLNVSDIQRSLRFYQQAFGLEVQFWEGKRMVFLRSPGADDTITLCQAEKSAPIGGAGVSHFGFGLAEKGMLDAAVSQIEQAGGKLLSRGNHAPGVPYAYLADPDGYVIEVGNS
;
A
#
# COMPACT_ATOMS: atom_id res chain seq x y z
N MET A 1 -5.44 -7.76 29.08
CA MET A 1 -5.39 -7.51 27.62
C MET A 1 -4.76 -6.16 27.36
N ILE A 2 -4.01 -6.07 26.28
CA ILE A 2 -3.33 -4.84 25.90
C ILE A 2 -4.34 -3.88 25.28
N LYS A 3 -4.32 -2.61 25.68
CA LYS A 3 -5.11 -1.56 25.02
C LYS A 3 -4.26 -0.96 23.92
N SER A 4 -4.59 -1.26 22.66
CA SER A 4 -3.87 -0.73 21.51
C SER A 4 -4.71 0.31 20.78
N ARG A 5 -4.06 1.13 19.96
CA ARG A 5 -4.73 2.07 19.06
C ARG A 5 -4.93 1.48 17.66
N GLY A 6 -4.81 0.15 17.55
CA GLY A 6 -4.97 -0.57 16.31
C GLY A 6 -3.65 -0.78 15.55
N LEU A 7 -3.77 -1.37 14.38
CA LEU A 7 -2.61 -1.61 13.51
C LEU A 7 -2.13 -0.26 12.96
N ARG A 8 -0.84 0.04 13.17
CA ARG A 8 -0.28 1.36 12.86
C ARG A 8 0.88 1.31 11.87
N HIS A 9 1.45 0.16 11.62
CA HIS A 9 2.71 0.08 10.91
C HIS A 9 2.81 -1.24 10.14
N ILE A 10 3.25 -1.14 8.89
CA ILE A 10 3.65 -2.30 8.10
C ILE A 10 5.01 -2.02 7.46
N ASN A 11 5.88 -3.03 7.43
CA ASN A 11 7.20 -2.93 6.84
C ASN A 11 7.28 -3.86 5.65
N LEU A 12 7.61 -3.32 4.47
CA LEU A 12 7.71 -4.06 3.23
C LEU A 12 9.16 -4.13 2.77
N ASN A 13 9.65 -5.34 2.55
CA ASN A 13 10.91 -5.54 1.84
C ASN A 13 10.65 -5.35 0.35
N VAL A 14 11.43 -4.49 -0.30
CA VAL A 14 11.22 -4.12 -1.69
C VAL A 14 12.49 -4.34 -2.49
N SER A 15 12.35 -4.67 -3.76
CA SER A 15 13.49 -4.96 -4.64
C SER A 15 14.21 -3.69 -5.11
N ASP A 16 13.47 -2.58 -5.22
CA ASP A 16 14.01 -1.27 -5.65
C ASP A 16 13.27 -0.19 -4.87
N ILE A 17 13.91 0.34 -3.83
CA ILE A 17 13.28 1.27 -2.90
C ILE A 17 12.85 2.58 -3.58
N GLN A 18 13.59 3.05 -4.59
CA GLN A 18 13.23 4.27 -5.30
C GLN A 18 11.97 4.05 -6.15
N ARG A 19 11.86 2.89 -6.80
CA ARG A 19 10.67 2.53 -7.58
C ARG A 19 9.44 2.42 -6.68
N SER A 20 9.58 1.72 -5.55
CA SER A 20 8.46 1.56 -4.60
C SER A 20 8.07 2.89 -3.98
N LEU A 21 9.03 3.73 -3.62
CA LEU A 21 8.75 5.08 -3.11
C LEU A 21 7.92 5.88 -4.10
N ARG A 22 8.34 5.94 -5.36
CA ARG A 22 7.57 6.65 -6.40
C ARG A 22 6.15 6.08 -6.54
N PHE A 23 6.02 4.75 -6.52
CA PHE A 23 4.71 4.12 -6.61
C PHE A 23 3.78 4.59 -5.49
N TYR A 24 4.20 4.46 -4.23
CA TYR A 24 3.34 4.83 -3.10
C TYR A 24 3.07 6.33 -3.01
N GLN A 25 4.01 7.16 -3.44
CA GLN A 25 3.77 8.60 -3.55
C GLN A 25 2.74 8.93 -4.63
N GLN A 26 2.86 8.34 -5.81
CA GLN A 26 1.96 8.62 -6.93
C GLN A 26 0.58 8.00 -6.73
N ALA A 27 0.53 6.76 -6.24
CA ALA A 27 -0.74 6.05 -6.09
C ALA A 27 -1.57 6.55 -4.91
N PHE A 28 -0.93 6.80 -3.76
CA PHE A 28 -1.64 7.08 -2.51
C PHE A 28 -1.26 8.41 -1.87
N GLY A 29 -0.38 9.17 -2.49
CA GLY A 29 0.06 10.45 -1.95
C GLY A 29 0.82 10.33 -0.64
N LEU A 30 1.47 9.19 -0.39
CA LEU A 30 2.20 9.01 0.86
C LEU A 30 3.34 10.00 0.97
N GLU A 31 3.54 10.50 2.18
CA GLU A 31 4.55 11.51 2.48
C GLU A 31 5.74 10.89 3.19
N VAL A 32 6.94 11.25 2.74
CA VAL A 32 8.16 10.81 3.43
C VAL A 32 8.24 11.52 4.78
N GLN A 33 8.35 10.73 5.86
CA GLN A 33 8.58 11.26 7.20
C GLN A 33 10.08 11.41 7.44
N PHE A 34 10.83 10.37 7.20
CA PHE A 34 12.30 10.42 7.28
C PHE A 34 12.90 9.17 6.63
N TRP A 35 14.20 9.25 6.36
CA TRP A 35 15.03 8.14 5.94
C TRP A 35 15.91 7.70 7.09
N GLU A 36 16.03 6.40 7.28
CA GLU A 36 17.05 5.83 8.15
C GLU A 36 18.15 5.25 7.26
N GLY A 37 19.24 5.99 7.10
CA GLY A 37 20.27 5.68 6.11
C GLY A 37 19.71 5.77 4.69
N LYS A 38 20.18 4.90 3.80
CA LYS A 38 19.77 4.89 2.38
C LYS A 38 18.84 3.73 2.04
N ARG A 39 18.62 2.80 2.98
CA ARG A 39 17.95 1.55 2.72
C ARG A 39 16.59 1.42 3.39
N MET A 40 16.14 2.44 4.09
CA MET A 40 14.86 2.39 4.80
C MET A 40 14.22 3.78 4.78
N VAL A 41 12.97 3.84 4.32
CA VAL A 41 12.19 5.08 4.30
C VAL A 41 10.84 4.86 4.96
N PHE A 42 10.42 5.84 5.77
CA PHE A 42 9.17 5.82 6.53
C PHE A 42 8.19 6.77 5.87
N LEU A 43 7.02 6.24 5.49
CA LEU A 43 5.96 6.96 4.78
C LEU A 43 4.71 7.03 5.63
N ARG A 44 3.90 8.07 5.41
CA ARG A 44 2.63 8.26 6.10
C ARG A 44 1.57 8.76 5.12
N SER A 45 0.34 8.29 5.28
CA SER A 45 -0.81 8.85 4.55
C SER A 45 -1.10 10.26 5.05
N PRO A 46 -1.40 11.22 4.14
CA PRO A 46 -1.73 12.58 4.56
C PRO A 46 -2.88 12.61 5.57
N GLY A 47 -2.65 13.26 6.69
CA GLY A 47 -3.66 13.43 7.75
C GLY A 47 -3.96 12.19 8.57
N ALA A 48 -3.33 11.06 8.30
CA ALA A 48 -3.53 9.82 9.04
C ALA A 48 -2.38 9.55 10.01
N ASP A 49 -2.53 8.50 10.79
CA ASP A 49 -1.57 8.12 11.81
C ASP A 49 -1.03 6.70 11.54
N ASP A 50 -0.88 6.40 10.28
CA ASP A 50 -0.34 5.14 9.80
C ASP A 50 1.14 5.29 9.43
N THR A 51 1.82 4.17 9.23
CA THR A 51 3.18 4.15 8.70
C THR A 51 3.36 2.95 7.77
N ILE A 52 3.89 3.21 6.59
CA ILE A 52 4.44 2.16 5.74
C ILE A 52 5.94 2.41 5.64
N THR A 53 6.72 1.42 6.04
CA THR A 53 8.18 1.46 5.91
C THR A 53 8.58 0.62 4.72
N LEU A 54 9.41 1.17 3.85
CA LEU A 54 10.02 0.45 2.74
C LEU A 54 11.47 0.18 3.08
N CYS A 55 11.88 -1.10 2.98
CA CYS A 55 13.24 -1.53 3.23
C CYS A 55 13.83 -2.13 1.96
N GLN A 56 14.97 -1.62 1.53
CA GLN A 56 15.69 -2.20 0.40
C GLN A 56 16.13 -3.61 0.75
N ALA A 57 15.59 -4.59 0.04
CA ALA A 57 15.90 -5.99 0.30
C ALA A 57 17.29 -6.37 -0.16
N GLU A 58 17.89 -7.34 0.51
CA GLU A 58 19.06 -8.04 0.01
C GLU A 58 18.65 -8.89 -1.19
N LYS A 59 19.62 -9.21 -2.08
CA LYS A 59 19.35 -9.93 -3.35
C LYS A 59 18.57 -11.22 -3.19
N SER A 60 18.79 -11.95 -2.09
CA SER A 60 18.15 -13.26 -1.86
C SER A 60 16.98 -13.19 -0.90
N ALA A 61 16.60 -11.99 -0.44
CA ALA A 61 15.50 -11.85 0.51
C ALA A 61 14.15 -12.12 -0.16
N PRO A 62 13.20 -12.72 0.56
CA PRO A 62 11.85 -12.89 0.05
C PRO A 62 11.18 -11.53 -0.19
N ILE A 63 10.54 -11.39 -1.35
CA ILE A 63 9.79 -10.21 -1.75
C ILE A 63 8.35 -10.66 -2.04
N GLY A 64 7.40 -9.79 -1.72
CA GLY A 64 5.99 -10.10 -1.91
C GLY A 64 5.37 -10.75 -0.68
N GLY A 65 4.08 -10.98 -0.73
CA GLY A 65 3.28 -11.25 0.44
C GLY A 65 3.13 -12.70 0.88
N ALA A 66 4.17 -13.52 0.87
CA ALA A 66 4.06 -14.89 1.38
C ALA A 66 3.58 -14.88 2.85
N GLY A 67 2.44 -15.50 3.14
CA GLY A 67 1.86 -15.56 4.47
C GLY A 67 0.96 -14.37 4.83
N VAL A 68 1.18 -13.20 4.26
CA VAL A 68 0.26 -12.06 4.35
C VAL A 68 -0.45 -11.95 3.00
N SER A 69 -1.76 -12.20 2.99
CA SER A 69 -2.54 -12.18 1.77
C SER A 69 -2.53 -10.80 1.11
N HIS A 70 -2.88 -9.79 1.87
CA HIS A 70 -2.94 -8.41 1.39
C HIS A 70 -3.06 -7.44 2.56
N PHE A 71 -2.89 -6.16 2.26
CA PHE A 71 -3.23 -5.06 3.16
C PHE A 71 -4.00 -4.02 2.34
N GLY A 72 -4.60 -3.04 3.00
CA GLY A 72 -5.49 -2.17 2.26
C GLY A 72 -5.54 -0.73 2.71
N PHE A 73 -6.08 0.10 1.82
CA PHE A 73 -6.35 1.51 2.06
C PHE A 73 -7.86 1.75 1.92
N GLY A 74 -8.44 2.40 2.92
CA GLY A 74 -9.82 2.87 2.82
C GLY A 74 -9.90 4.14 1.98
N LEU A 75 -10.85 4.19 1.05
CA LEU A 75 -11.08 5.40 0.26
C LEU A 75 -11.80 6.43 1.13
N ALA A 76 -11.39 7.70 1.01
CA ALA A 76 -11.97 8.77 1.79
C ALA A 76 -13.43 9.05 1.39
N GLU A 77 -13.81 8.81 0.13
CA GLU A 77 -15.13 9.11 -0.38
C GLU A 77 -15.70 7.93 -1.16
N LYS A 78 -17.02 7.75 -1.07
CA LYS A 78 -17.74 6.76 -1.87
C LYS A 78 -17.70 7.15 -3.34
N GLY A 79 -17.72 6.14 -4.22
CA GLY A 79 -17.76 6.37 -5.67
C GLY A 79 -16.39 6.67 -6.29
N MET A 80 -15.32 6.61 -5.53
CA MET A 80 -13.99 6.96 -6.02
C MET A 80 -13.15 5.74 -6.44
N LEU A 81 -13.72 4.53 -6.42
CA LEU A 81 -12.94 3.32 -6.69
C LEU A 81 -12.37 3.29 -8.11
N ASP A 82 -13.17 3.67 -9.13
CA ASP A 82 -12.68 3.66 -10.52
C ASP A 82 -11.51 4.61 -10.72
N ALA A 83 -11.60 5.81 -10.13
CA ALA A 83 -10.51 6.79 -10.21
C ALA A 83 -9.28 6.29 -9.45
N ALA A 84 -9.47 5.64 -8.29
CA ALA A 84 -8.38 5.08 -7.51
C ALA A 84 -7.65 3.98 -8.28
N VAL A 85 -8.39 3.06 -8.88
CA VAL A 85 -7.82 1.98 -9.70
C VAL A 85 -6.99 2.56 -10.84
N SER A 86 -7.55 3.52 -11.58
CA SER A 86 -6.84 4.18 -12.67
C SER A 86 -5.55 4.83 -12.21
N GLN A 87 -5.59 5.54 -11.10
CA GLN A 87 -4.42 6.22 -10.54
C GLN A 87 -3.33 5.24 -10.11
N ILE A 88 -3.72 4.14 -9.48
CA ILE A 88 -2.77 3.11 -9.07
C ILE A 88 -2.12 2.46 -10.29
N GLU A 89 -2.89 2.19 -11.34
CA GLU A 89 -2.35 1.64 -12.58
C GLU A 89 -1.37 2.61 -13.25
N GLN A 90 -1.69 3.89 -13.28
CA GLN A 90 -0.79 4.93 -13.81
C GLN A 90 0.51 5.03 -13.02
N ALA A 91 0.47 4.74 -11.73
CA ALA A 91 1.64 4.75 -10.87
C ALA A 91 2.51 3.49 -10.99
N GLY A 92 2.06 2.48 -11.74
CA GLY A 92 2.80 1.25 -11.96
C GLY A 92 2.22 0.01 -11.28
N GLY A 93 1.04 0.13 -10.68
CA GLY A 93 0.33 -1.00 -10.12
C GLY A 93 -0.41 -1.81 -11.18
N LYS A 94 -0.85 -3.00 -10.81
CA LYS A 94 -1.57 -3.90 -11.71
C LYS A 94 -2.88 -4.35 -11.08
N LEU A 95 -3.99 -4.12 -11.76
CA LEU A 95 -5.29 -4.61 -11.30
C LEU A 95 -5.32 -6.14 -11.35
N LEU A 96 -5.70 -6.76 -10.24
CA LEU A 96 -5.82 -8.21 -10.12
C LEU A 96 -7.27 -8.66 -10.18
N SER A 97 -8.15 -8.02 -9.41
CA SER A 97 -9.58 -8.36 -9.40
C SER A 97 -10.40 -7.22 -8.81
N ARG A 98 -11.71 -7.24 -9.10
CA ARG A 98 -12.69 -6.31 -8.54
C ARG A 98 -13.93 -7.07 -8.13
N GLY A 99 -14.68 -6.54 -7.18
CA GLY A 99 -15.93 -7.13 -6.75
C GLY A 99 -16.66 -6.26 -5.75
N ASN A 100 -17.59 -6.88 -5.03
CA ASN A 100 -18.33 -6.25 -3.95
C ASN A 100 -18.32 -7.18 -2.74
N HIS A 101 -17.98 -6.65 -1.57
CA HIS A 101 -18.07 -7.42 -0.32
C HIS A 101 -19.54 -7.58 0.09
N ALA A 102 -20.35 -6.59 -0.25
CA ALA A 102 -21.79 -6.56 -0.05
C ALA A 102 -22.37 -5.58 -1.07
N PRO A 103 -23.69 -5.55 -1.30
CA PRO A 103 -24.28 -4.56 -2.20
C PRO A 103 -23.85 -3.15 -1.81
N GLY A 104 -23.29 -2.40 -2.78
CA GLY A 104 -22.84 -1.03 -2.57
C GLY A 104 -21.51 -0.92 -1.83
N VAL A 105 -20.77 -2.01 -1.64
CA VAL A 105 -19.44 -2.00 -0.98
C VAL A 105 -18.40 -2.55 -1.95
N PRO A 106 -18.03 -1.79 -2.99
CA PRO A 106 -17.08 -2.25 -3.99
C PRO A 106 -15.64 -2.25 -3.46
N TYR A 107 -14.83 -3.16 -4.00
CA TYR A 107 -13.40 -3.24 -3.70
C TYR A 107 -12.62 -3.58 -4.96
N ALA A 108 -11.32 -3.34 -4.91
CA ALA A 108 -10.36 -3.81 -5.92
C ALA A 108 -9.10 -4.31 -5.24
N TYR A 109 -8.51 -5.35 -5.82
CA TYR A 109 -7.18 -5.84 -5.45
C TYR A 109 -6.22 -5.47 -6.58
N LEU A 110 -5.10 -4.84 -6.20
CA LEU A 110 -4.05 -4.44 -7.14
C LEU A 110 -2.70 -4.89 -6.60
N ALA A 111 -1.77 -5.16 -7.50
CA ALA A 111 -0.41 -5.47 -7.11
C ALA A 111 0.45 -4.20 -7.20
N ASP A 112 1.34 -4.02 -6.23
CA ASP A 112 2.39 -3.00 -6.31
C ASP A 112 3.54 -3.50 -7.21
N PRO A 113 4.59 -2.71 -7.45
CA PRO A 113 5.69 -3.12 -8.34
C PRO A 113 6.42 -4.40 -7.94
N ASP A 114 6.36 -4.80 -6.68
CA ASP A 114 6.97 -6.03 -6.17
C ASP A 114 5.98 -7.18 -6.05
N GLY A 115 4.71 -6.97 -6.38
CA GLY A 115 3.68 -7.98 -6.28
C GLY A 115 2.97 -8.03 -4.93
N TYR A 116 3.19 -7.08 -4.04
CA TYR A 116 2.38 -6.97 -2.83
C TYR A 116 0.95 -6.64 -3.22
N VAL A 117 0.00 -7.38 -2.65
CA VAL A 117 -1.42 -7.19 -2.97
C VAL A 117 -2.01 -6.12 -2.04
N ILE A 118 -2.63 -5.13 -2.66
CA ILE A 118 -3.27 -4.01 -1.97
C ILE A 118 -4.75 -4.06 -2.27
N GLU A 119 -5.57 -3.98 -1.23
CA GLU A 119 -7.02 -3.79 -1.38
C GLU A 119 -7.35 -2.32 -1.23
N VAL A 120 -8.21 -1.81 -2.10
CA VAL A 120 -8.81 -0.48 -1.95
C VAL A 120 -10.33 -0.59 -1.99
N GLY A 121 -11.00 0.16 -1.13
CA GLY A 121 -12.45 0.13 -1.03
C GLY A 121 -12.97 1.11 0.02
N ASN A 122 -14.30 1.08 0.20
CA ASN A 122 -14.98 1.96 1.14
C ASN A 122 -15.44 1.24 2.42
N SER A 123 -14.78 0.18 2.74
CA SER A 123 -15.12 -0.57 3.96
C SER A 123 -14.68 0.14 5.24
#